data_15e4cfea25a2974caaa2c16f48847c7a
#
_entry.id   15e4cfea25a2974caaa2c16f48847c7a
#
_cell.length_a   1.000
_cell.length_b   1.000
_cell.length_c   1.000
_cell.angle_alpha   90.00
_cell.angle_beta   90.00
_cell.angle_gamma   90.00
#
_symmetry.space_group_name_H-M   'P 1'
#
loop_
_entity.id
_entity.type
_entity.pdbx_description
1 polymer ?
#
loop_
_entity_poly.entity_id
_entity_poly.type
_entity_poly.pdbx_seq_one_letter_code
_entity_poly.pdbx_strand_id
1 'polypeptide(L)'
;MRKTHLTLALAAGLVPWIAASAVTIGDGPIVENHLDQAQIDNGAVTFDQLFAQGKLLFQAKFNMFDGQGRPGTTGGGAARVPGSAPAFIRTSAPESNSCSGCHNQPFSGGGGDIVANVFVLAQTLDPVTESVNAQFSNDRNTLGMQGTAGIEMLAREMTAELQMIREQALSAARGTGRTTRLALTTKNVNFGFVTAHADGTVDTSEIEGINADLILRPFHQKGAVISLREFTNNAMNHHHGMQSVERFGAARTGTADFDQDGVADELTVGDITATTIYQAALNTPGQVLPDDVGALRAVIRGERKFETVGCADCHVPSLKLNTTQFTEPNPYNPDGNLKPNEVAQVFSFDMTTQGQLPRFEAAAGGGINVRAYTDLKRHNLCDAQVRHYCNEQVVQGGISTEVFLTRRLWDAGNSAPYGHRGDLTTLTEAIMAHGGEAAASRVAFEQLGAQGQAEIIEFLKSLQMLEPGTPSLVVDKRGKPADKAAAAKRVGEAVKG
;
A
#
# COMPACT_ATOMS: atom_id res chain seq x y z
N MET A 1 0.68 47.81 68.68
CA MET A 1 0.30 48.05 67.28
C MET A 1 1.36 47.39 66.36
N ARG A 2 1.05 46.21 65.87
CA ARG A 2 1.90 45.49 64.90
C ARG A 2 1.36 45.75 63.49
N LYS A 3 2.18 46.31 62.61
CA LYS A 3 1.84 46.55 61.23
C LYS A 3 2.22 45.26 60.44
N THR A 4 1.25 44.59 59.89
CA THR A 4 1.44 43.44 58.92
C THR A 4 1.58 43.99 57.52
N HIS A 5 2.73 43.78 56.93
CA HIS A 5 2.94 44.06 55.47
C HIS A 5 2.48 42.86 54.65
N LEU A 6 1.48 43.09 53.81
CA LEU A 6 0.99 42.12 52.81
C LEU A 6 1.82 42.31 51.54
N THR A 7 2.64 41.32 51.18
CA THR A 7 3.41 41.32 49.94
C THR A 7 2.56 40.64 48.88
N LEU A 8 2.13 41.39 47.85
CA LEU A 8 1.46 40.86 46.66
C LEU A 8 2.53 40.34 45.73
N ALA A 9 2.55 39.05 45.47
CA ALA A 9 3.36 38.45 44.44
C ALA A 9 2.59 38.52 43.10
N LEU A 10 3.07 39.33 42.16
CA LEU A 10 2.60 39.31 40.78
C LEU A 10 3.17 38.04 40.11
N ALA A 11 2.31 37.10 39.76
CA ALA A 11 2.62 36.03 38.86
C ALA A 11 2.56 36.57 37.42
N ALA A 12 3.71 36.81 36.82
CA ALA A 12 3.80 37.10 35.38
C ALA A 12 3.53 35.80 34.59
N GLY A 13 2.33 35.67 34.09
CA GLY A 13 2.00 34.62 33.14
C GLY A 13 2.76 34.79 31.85
N LEU A 14 3.66 33.90 31.54
CA LEU A 14 4.27 33.76 30.22
C LEU A 14 3.15 33.33 29.24
N VAL A 15 2.63 34.27 28.46
CA VAL A 15 1.83 33.97 27.28
C VAL A 15 2.82 33.52 26.21
N PRO A 16 2.70 32.30 25.68
CA PRO A 16 3.56 31.90 24.57
C PRO A 16 3.23 32.78 23.36
N TRP A 17 4.23 33.49 22.89
CA TRP A 17 4.15 34.19 21.62
C TRP A 17 4.06 33.11 20.53
N ILE A 18 2.86 32.93 19.97
CA ILE A 18 2.70 32.25 18.71
C ILE A 18 3.34 33.21 17.68
N ALA A 19 4.51 32.88 17.20
CA ALA A 19 5.08 33.57 16.08
C ALA A 19 4.09 33.41 14.91
N ALA A 20 3.45 34.48 14.54
CA ALA A 20 2.67 34.53 13.31
C ALA A 20 3.66 34.30 12.16
N SER A 21 3.56 33.19 11.46
CA SER A 21 4.31 32.94 10.24
C SER A 21 4.03 34.10 9.30
N ALA A 22 5.09 34.78 8.86
CA ALA A 22 4.96 35.84 7.88
C ALA A 22 4.40 35.24 6.60
N VAL A 23 3.29 35.77 6.10
CA VAL A 23 2.73 35.33 4.83
C VAL A 23 3.78 35.62 3.74
N THR A 24 4.25 34.59 3.04
CA THR A 24 5.16 34.72 1.93
C THR A 24 4.47 35.45 0.80
N ILE A 25 5.01 36.62 0.41
CA ILE A 25 4.51 37.39 -0.74
C ILE A 25 5.35 36.98 -1.95
N GLY A 26 4.72 36.38 -2.95
CA GLY A 26 5.38 35.81 -4.12
C GLY A 26 5.39 34.28 -4.07
N ASP A 27 6.26 33.68 -4.88
CA ASP A 27 6.43 32.22 -4.88
C ASP A 27 7.21 31.75 -3.64
N GLY A 28 6.83 30.60 -3.10
CA GLY A 28 7.46 30.00 -1.93
C GLY A 28 7.16 28.51 -1.83
N PRO A 29 7.71 27.82 -0.79
CA PRO A 29 7.42 26.41 -0.56
C PRO A 29 5.93 26.22 -0.22
N ILE A 30 5.39 25.07 -0.64
CA ILE A 30 4.03 24.65 -0.28
C ILE A 30 4.01 24.11 1.14
N VAL A 31 5.11 23.47 1.54
CA VAL A 31 5.25 22.87 2.89
C VAL A 31 6.14 23.80 3.74
N GLU A 32 5.51 24.75 4.43
CA GLU A 32 6.23 25.71 5.27
C GLU A 32 6.73 25.13 6.61
N ASN A 33 6.12 24.04 7.07
CA ASN A 33 6.43 23.43 8.37
C ASN A 33 6.60 21.93 8.23
N HIS A 34 7.76 21.45 8.61
CA HIS A 34 8.12 20.04 8.62
C HIS A 34 8.03 19.48 10.05
N LEU A 35 7.65 18.19 10.17
CA LEU A 35 7.60 17.51 11.45
C LEU A 35 8.96 16.88 11.79
N ASP A 36 9.45 17.11 12.99
CA ASP A 36 10.59 16.38 13.52
C ASP A 36 10.12 15.02 14.09
N GLN A 37 10.79 13.93 13.74
CA GLN A 37 10.54 12.59 14.28
C GLN A 37 10.58 12.57 15.81
N ALA A 38 11.50 13.32 16.43
CA ALA A 38 11.58 13.41 17.87
C ALA A 38 10.31 13.96 18.55
N GLN A 39 9.55 14.81 17.88
CA GLN A 39 8.28 15.30 18.37
C GLN A 39 7.20 14.20 18.38
N ILE A 40 7.27 13.29 17.41
CA ILE A 40 6.39 12.12 17.35
C ILE A 40 6.78 11.12 18.44
N ASP A 41 8.07 10.83 18.57
CA ASP A 41 8.62 9.85 19.51
C ASP A 41 8.35 10.20 20.97
N ASN A 42 8.33 11.49 21.30
CA ASN A 42 8.08 11.96 22.68
C ASN A 42 6.58 12.21 22.97
N GLY A 43 5.70 11.93 22.00
CA GLY A 43 4.26 12.09 22.14
C GLY A 43 3.76 13.55 22.10
N ALA A 44 4.58 14.49 21.62
CA ALA A 44 4.19 15.90 21.47
C ALA A 44 3.19 16.10 20.30
N VAL A 45 3.09 15.15 19.38
CA VAL A 45 2.22 15.18 18.22
C VAL A 45 1.11 14.14 18.36
N THR A 46 -0.14 14.56 18.27
CA THR A 46 -1.31 13.68 18.34
C THR A 46 -1.55 12.97 17.01
N PHE A 47 -2.38 11.90 17.03
CA PHE A 47 -2.83 11.22 15.82
C PHE A 47 -3.45 12.18 14.79
N ASP A 48 -4.34 13.08 15.25
CA ASP A 48 -5.03 14.01 14.36
C ASP A 48 -4.07 15.03 13.73
N GLN A 49 -3.04 15.45 14.44
CA GLN A 49 -2.00 16.33 13.92
C GLN A 49 -1.13 15.60 12.87
N LEU A 50 -0.73 14.35 13.15
CA LEU A 50 -0.02 13.50 12.18
C LEU A 50 -0.86 13.26 10.93
N PHE A 51 -2.13 12.93 11.10
CA PHE A 51 -3.06 12.72 9.99
C PHE A 51 -3.21 13.99 9.15
N ALA A 52 -3.35 15.16 9.78
CA ALA A 52 -3.48 16.44 9.08
C ALA A 52 -2.21 16.80 8.31
N GLN A 53 -1.03 16.64 8.91
CA GLN A 53 0.25 16.87 8.24
C GLN A 53 0.47 15.91 7.08
N GLY A 54 0.19 14.61 7.29
CA GLY A 54 0.30 13.61 6.23
C GLY A 54 -0.66 13.87 5.07
N LYS A 55 -1.87 14.37 5.36
CA LYS A 55 -2.82 14.82 4.35
C LYS A 55 -2.28 16.02 3.56
N LEU A 56 -1.69 17.00 4.24
CA LEU A 56 -1.05 18.14 3.60
C LEU A 56 0.03 17.66 2.62
N LEU A 57 0.96 16.84 3.08
CA LEU A 57 2.07 16.30 2.28
C LEU A 57 1.58 15.46 1.09
N PHE A 58 0.55 14.65 1.28
CA PHE A 58 -0.06 13.84 0.22
C PHE A 58 -0.73 14.67 -0.88
N GLN A 59 -1.28 15.84 -0.51
CA GLN A 59 -1.99 16.75 -1.40
C GLN A 59 -1.15 17.94 -1.86
N ALA A 60 0.01 18.16 -1.25
CA ALA A 60 0.93 19.25 -1.61
C ALA A 60 1.32 19.15 -3.08
N LYS A 61 1.20 20.29 -3.77
CA LYS A 61 1.72 20.44 -5.13
C LYS A 61 3.14 20.98 -5.03
N PHE A 62 4.06 20.10 -4.63
CA PHE A 62 5.46 20.45 -4.45
C PHE A 62 6.00 21.27 -5.62
N ASN A 63 6.90 22.17 -5.33
CA ASN A 63 7.56 23.00 -6.31
C ASN A 63 9.07 23.10 -6.00
N MET A 64 9.80 23.90 -6.79
CA MET A 64 11.25 24.03 -6.63
C MET A 64 11.69 24.62 -5.27
N PHE A 65 10.82 25.33 -4.56
CA PHE A 65 11.14 25.85 -3.22
C PHE A 65 10.95 24.80 -2.13
N ASP A 66 10.25 23.72 -2.43
CA ASP A 66 10.17 22.52 -1.58
C ASP A 66 11.31 21.53 -1.88
N GLY A 67 12.16 21.79 -2.90
CA GLY A 67 13.18 20.88 -3.39
C GLY A 67 12.72 19.96 -4.53
N GLN A 68 11.54 20.23 -5.15
CA GLN A 68 11.06 19.38 -6.22
C GLN A 68 11.93 19.50 -7.47
N GLY A 69 12.42 18.37 -7.91
CA GLY A 69 13.17 18.28 -9.16
C GLY A 69 14.56 17.72 -8.96
N ARG A 70 15.38 17.90 -9.98
CA ARG A 70 16.77 17.49 -9.97
C ARG A 70 17.54 18.38 -10.93
N PRO A 71 18.11 19.48 -10.44
CA PRO A 71 18.71 20.52 -11.29
C PRO A 71 19.73 19.99 -12.29
N GLY A 72 20.52 18.99 -11.90
CA GLY A 72 21.53 18.37 -12.74
C GLY A 72 20.98 17.41 -13.81
N THR A 73 19.68 17.13 -13.83
CA THR A 73 19.07 16.08 -14.68
C THR A 73 17.83 16.54 -15.43
N THR A 74 17.26 17.68 -15.06
CA THR A 74 16.07 18.24 -15.68
C THR A 74 16.47 19.38 -16.59
N GLY A 75 16.66 19.11 -17.87
CA GLY A 75 16.80 20.13 -18.91
C GLY A 75 18.15 20.81 -19.05
N GLY A 76 19.26 20.25 -18.56
CA GLY A 76 20.57 20.86 -18.82
C GLY A 76 21.76 20.39 -17.99
N GLY A 77 21.56 19.46 -17.11
CA GLY A 77 22.64 18.90 -16.30
C GLY A 77 23.46 17.84 -17.03
N ALA A 78 24.58 17.46 -16.43
CA ALA A 78 25.39 16.36 -16.92
C ALA A 78 24.68 15.01 -16.71
N ALA A 79 24.91 14.07 -17.65
CA ALA A 79 24.42 12.72 -17.53
C ALA A 79 24.92 12.07 -16.24
N ARG A 80 24.00 11.43 -15.54
CA ARG A 80 24.38 10.61 -14.38
C ARG A 80 25.14 9.35 -14.85
N VAL A 81 26.21 9.00 -14.14
CA VAL A 81 26.94 7.78 -14.43
C VAL A 81 26.11 6.57 -13.98
N PRO A 82 25.78 5.62 -14.88
CA PRO A 82 25.04 4.41 -14.52
C PRO A 82 25.70 3.66 -13.35
N GLY A 83 24.89 3.23 -12.41
CA GLY A 83 25.37 2.50 -11.22
C GLY A 83 26.01 3.36 -10.13
N SER A 84 26.05 4.70 -10.28
CA SER A 84 26.55 5.58 -9.21
C SER A 84 25.60 5.57 -8.00
N ALA A 85 26.19 5.71 -6.79
CA ALA A 85 25.40 5.84 -5.56
C ALA A 85 24.84 7.27 -5.40
N PRO A 86 23.71 7.41 -4.71
CA PRO A 86 22.78 6.37 -4.25
C PRO A 86 22.01 5.76 -5.42
N ALA A 87 21.63 4.49 -5.24
CA ALA A 87 20.95 3.74 -6.30
C ALA A 87 19.49 4.17 -6.54
N PHE A 88 18.91 4.98 -5.67
CA PHE A 88 17.47 5.29 -5.65
C PHE A 88 17.16 6.72 -6.09
N ILE A 89 17.89 7.28 -7.00
CA ILE A 89 17.60 8.62 -7.50
C ILE A 89 16.86 8.56 -8.82
N ARG A 90 15.74 9.26 -8.90
CA ARG A 90 15.09 9.53 -10.18
C ARG A 90 15.91 10.59 -10.92
N THR A 91 16.07 10.39 -12.19
CA THR A 91 16.94 11.21 -13.01
C THR A 91 16.21 11.93 -14.14
N SER A 92 14.88 11.76 -14.24
CA SER A 92 13.99 12.50 -15.13
C SER A 92 13.15 13.51 -14.37
N ALA A 93 12.48 14.43 -15.07
CA ALA A 93 11.54 15.36 -14.49
C ALA A 93 10.44 14.65 -13.66
N PRO A 94 9.85 15.32 -12.67
CA PRO A 94 8.72 14.80 -11.92
C PRO A 94 7.56 14.41 -12.83
N GLU A 95 6.89 13.29 -12.53
CA GLU A 95 5.68 12.85 -13.25
C GLU A 95 4.46 13.59 -12.75
N SER A 96 4.44 13.92 -11.47
CA SER A 96 3.36 14.64 -10.82
C SER A 96 3.92 15.44 -9.65
N ASN A 97 3.32 16.58 -9.36
CA ASN A 97 3.68 17.41 -8.22
C ASN A 97 3.05 16.91 -6.91
N SER A 98 2.09 15.98 -6.96
CA SER A 98 1.29 15.58 -5.82
C SER A 98 0.88 14.12 -5.92
N CYS A 99 0.88 13.38 -4.78
CA CYS A 99 0.33 12.03 -4.73
C CYS A 99 -1.15 12.01 -5.17
N SER A 100 -1.94 13.01 -4.72
CA SER A 100 -3.33 13.16 -5.13
C SER A 100 -3.52 13.55 -6.61
N GLY A 101 -2.46 13.88 -7.33
CA GLY A 101 -2.49 14.08 -8.78
C GLY A 101 -2.82 12.79 -9.54
N CYS A 102 -2.37 11.65 -9.03
CA CYS A 102 -2.68 10.33 -9.59
C CYS A 102 -3.68 9.54 -8.74
N HIS A 103 -3.60 9.62 -7.41
CA HIS A 103 -4.47 8.91 -6.48
C HIS A 103 -5.71 9.75 -6.12
N ASN A 104 -6.68 9.87 -7.04
CA ASN A 104 -7.85 10.77 -6.86
C ASN A 104 -9.21 10.23 -7.31
N GLN A 105 -9.29 9.01 -7.83
CA GLN A 105 -10.53 8.44 -8.30
C GLN A 105 -11.04 7.33 -7.37
N PRO A 106 -12.27 7.44 -6.88
CA PRO A 106 -13.25 8.53 -7.05
C PRO A 106 -12.98 9.74 -6.15
N PHE A 107 -11.99 9.67 -5.25
CA PHE A 107 -11.59 10.77 -4.33
C PHE A 107 -10.12 10.57 -3.90
N SER A 108 -9.56 11.54 -3.18
CA SER A 108 -8.17 11.54 -2.73
C SER A 108 -7.80 10.25 -1.96
N GLY A 109 -6.71 9.61 -2.36
CA GLY A 109 -6.29 8.28 -1.91
C GLY A 109 -6.87 7.13 -2.74
N GLY A 110 -7.73 7.41 -3.70
CA GLY A 110 -8.30 6.42 -4.62
C GLY A 110 -7.31 5.88 -5.65
N GLY A 111 -7.85 5.19 -6.63
CA GLY A 111 -7.12 4.86 -7.85
C GLY A 111 -7.04 6.06 -8.78
N GLY A 112 -6.77 5.81 -10.03
CA GLY A 112 -6.79 6.82 -11.08
C GLY A 112 -6.89 6.17 -12.45
N ASP A 113 -7.48 6.90 -13.39
CA ASP A 113 -7.46 6.58 -14.81
C ASP A 113 -6.20 7.12 -15.51
N ILE A 114 -5.28 7.70 -14.72
CA ILE A 114 -3.97 8.13 -15.20
C ILE A 114 -3.02 6.96 -15.11
N VAL A 115 -2.56 6.49 -16.26
CA VAL A 115 -1.48 5.53 -16.37
C VAL A 115 -0.17 6.30 -16.35
N ALA A 116 0.56 6.21 -15.24
CA ALA A 116 1.85 6.84 -15.12
C ALA A 116 2.92 5.99 -15.81
N ASN A 117 3.80 6.63 -16.56
CA ASN A 117 5.00 5.98 -17.07
C ASN A 117 6.04 5.94 -15.95
N VAL A 118 6.03 4.88 -15.18
CA VAL A 118 6.92 4.72 -14.03
C VAL A 118 8.28 4.26 -14.52
N PHE A 119 9.31 5.06 -14.32
CA PHE A 119 10.69 4.62 -14.48
C PHE A 119 11.07 3.68 -13.34
N VAL A 120 10.64 2.44 -13.43
CA VAL A 120 10.82 1.42 -12.39
C VAL A 120 12.29 1.17 -12.09
N LEU A 121 13.16 1.48 -13.06
CA LEU A 121 14.60 1.32 -12.96
C LEU A 121 15.34 2.68 -12.97
N ALA A 122 14.67 3.79 -12.77
CA ALA A 122 15.30 5.12 -12.72
C ALA A 122 16.46 5.21 -11.71
N GLN A 123 16.40 4.36 -10.70
CA GLN A 123 17.46 4.19 -9.71
C GLN A 123 18.79 3.69 -10.28
N THR A 124 18.74 2.94 -11.38
CA THR A 124 19.92 2.25 -11.94
C THR A 124 20.24 2.65 -13.36
N LEU A 125 19.37 3.41 -14.03
CA LEU A 125 19.48 3.71 -15.43
C LEU A 125 19.91 5.15 -15.66
N ASP A 126 20.65 5.31 -16.75
CA ASP A 126 20.96 6.61 -17.31
C ASP A 126 19.70 7.24 -17.93
N PRO A 127 19.17 8.32 -17.35
CA PRO A 127 17.98 9.00 -17.85
C PRO A 127 18.26 9.89 -19.05
N VAL A 128 19.50 10.05 -19.38
CA VAL A 128 19.96 10.99 -20.42
C VAL A 128 19.48 10.57 -21.80
N THR A 129 19.20 9.28 -21.99
CA THR A 129 18.64 8.82 -23.24
C THR A 129 17.19 9.24 -23.44
N GLU A 130 16.52 9.79 -22.41
CA GLU A 130 15.07 10.11 -22.42
C GLU A 130 14.25 8.97 -23.08
N SER A 131 14.68 7.74 -22.85
CA SER A 131 14.19 6.61 -23.60
C SER A 131 12.78 6.24 -23.13
N VAL A 132 11.87 6.11 -24.07
CA VAL A 132 10.56 5.46 -23.90
C VAL A 132 10.63 3.95 -24.09
N ASN A 133 11.83 3.40 -24.20
CA ASN A 133 12.00 1.95 -24.30
C ASN A 133 11.50 1.28 -23.02
N ALA A 134 10.70 0.23 -23.16
CA ALA A 134 10.08 -0.49 -22.07
C ALA A 134 11.06 -1.10 -21.04
N GLN A 135 12.33 -1.30 -21.42
CA GLN A 135 13.36 -1.70 -20.44
C GLN A 135 13.75 -0.58 -19.46
N PHE A 136 13.43 0.68 -19.76
CA PHE A 136 13.75 1.85 -18.96
C PHE A 136 12.53 2.48 -18.30
N SER A 137 11.35 2.23 -18.85
CA SER A 137 10.11 2.76 -18.35
C SER A 137 9.01 1.71 -18.42
N ASN A 138 8.03 1.82 -17.53
CA ASN A 138 6.97 0.85 -17.46
C ASN A 138 5.66 1.52 -17.02
N ASP A 139 4.65 1.39 -17.86
CA ASP A 139 3.33 1.94 -17.57
C ASP A 139 2.70 1.19 -16.38
N ARG A 140 2.14 1.93 -15.44
CA ARG A 140 1.45 1.40 -14.28
C ARG A 140 0.13 2.08 -14.05
N ASN A 141 -0.88 1.25 -13.87
CA ASN A 141 -2.19 1.70 -13.42
C ASN A 141 -2.12 2.14 -11.95
N THR A 142 -2.73 3.28 -11.65
CA THR A 142 -2.78 3.83 -10.28
C THR A 142 -3.75 3.03 -9.42
N LEU A 143 -3.23 2.44 -8.34
CA LEU A 143 -3.97 1.59 -7.43
C LEU A 143 -4.59 2.40 -6.28
N GLY A 144 -5.82 2.06 -5.85
CA GLY A 144 -6.42 2.63 -4.64
C GLY A 144 -5.59 2.34 -3.38
N MET A 145 -5.52 3.31 -2.48
CA MET A 145 -4.73 3.25 -1.24
C MET A 145 -5.58 3.01 0.00
N GLN A 146 -6.91 2.94 -0.14
CA GLN A 146 -7.81 2.70 0.98
C GLN A 146 -7.56 1.33 1.62
N GLY A 147 -7.70 1.25 2.95
CA GLY A 147 -7.56 0.03 3.74
C GLY A 147 -6.14 -0.56 3.81
N THR A 148 -5.12 0.17 3.35
CA THR A 148 -3.74 -0.34 3.26
C THR A 148 -3.12 -0.67 4.62
N ALA A 149 -3.57 -0.06 5.72
CA ALA A 149 -3.11 -0.45 7.06
C ALA A 149 -3.39 -1.93 7.36
N GLY A 150 -4.62 -2.39 7.10
CA GLY A 150 -4.99 -3.80 7.31
C GLY A 150 -4.17 -4.75 6.43
N ILE A 151 -3.86 -4.34 5.21
CA ILE A 151 -3.02 -5.11 4.28
C ILE A 151 -1.58 -5.22 4.77
N GLU A 152 -0.98 -4.11 5.20
CA GLU A 152 0.37 -4.13 5.73
C GLU A 152 0.47 -4.96 7.01
N MET A 153 -0.47 -4.79 7.94
CA MET A 153 -0.47 -5.54 9.19
C MET A 153 -0.71 -7.05 8.96
N LEU A 154 -1.55 -7.45 7.99
CA LEU A 154 -1.68 -8.84 7.57
C LEU A 154 -0.35 -9.40 7.05
N ALA A 155 0.31 -8.67 6.15
CA ALA A 155 1.59 -9.09 5.59
C ALA A 155 2.66 -9.26 6.67
N ARG A 156 2.71 -8.36 7.67
CA ARG A 156 3.62 -8.48 8.83
C ARG A 156 3.34 -9.70 9.67
N GLU A 157 2.07 -9.97 10.00
CA GLU A 157 1.67 -11.12 10.81
C GLU A 157 1.97 -12.43 10.06
N MET A 158 1.60 -12.53 8.79
CA MET A 158 1.91 -13.67 7.94
C MET A 158 3.42 -13.89 7.79
N THR A 159 4.20 -12.82 7.63
CA THR A 159 5.68 -12.87 7.60
C THR A 159 6.23 -13.50 8.88
N ALA A 160 5.78 -13.02 10.05
CA ALA A 160 6.21 -13.55 11.33
C ALA A 160 5.87 -15.04 11.50
N GLU A 161 4.66 -15.45 11.09
CA GLU A 161 4.21 -16.85 11.12
C GLU A 161 5.06 -17.74 10.19
N LEU A 162 5.38 -17.29 8.97
CA LEU A 162 6.23 -18.04 8.03
C LEU A 162 7.68 -18.17 8.53
N GLN A 163 8.24 -17.10 9.07
CA GLN A 163 9.58 -17.13 9.66
C GLN A 163 9.63 -18.04 10.89
N MET A 164 8.56 -18.08 11.71
CA MET A 164 8.46 -19.00 12.83
C MET A 164 8.44 -20.46 12.36
N ILE A 165 7.75 -20.79 11.26
CA ILE A 165 7.76 -22.15 10.68
C ILE A 165 9.18 -22.52 10.23
N ARG A 166 9.93 -21.61 9.62
CA ARG A 166 11.34 -21.83 9.26
C ARG A 166 12.19 -22.14 10.51
N GLU A 167 12.04 -21.37 11.58
CA GLU A 167 12.79 -21.61 12.81
C GLU A 167 12.39 -22.94 13.49
N GLN A 168 11.14 -23.33 13.41
CA GLN A 168 10.67 -24.66 13.86
C GLN A 168 11.33 -25.78 13.06
N ALA A 169 11.41 -25.65 11.73
CA ALA A 169 12.10 -26.62 10.86
C ALA A 169 13.59 -26.75 11.23
N LEU A 170 14.27 -25.61 11.42
CA LEU A 170 15.69 -25.58 11.85
C LEU A 170 15.90 -26.21 13.20
N SER A 171 15.07 -25.88 14.19
CA SER A 171 15.14 -26.45 15.54
C SER A 171 14.92 -27.97 15.53
N ALA A 172 13.94 -28.45 14.79
CA ALA A 172 13.66 -29.87 14.65
C ALA A 172 14.80 -30.61 13.94
N ALA A 173 15.36 -30.03 12.86
CA ALA A 173 16.49 -30.62 12.14
C ALA A 173 17.73 -30.76 13.02
N ARG A 174 18.09 -29.72 13.76
CA ARG A 174 19.21 -29.74 14.71
C ARG A 174 18.98 -30.71 15.86
N GLY A 175 17.77 -30.74 16.45
CA GLY A 175 17.46 -31.59 17.57
C GLY A 175 17.42 -33.10 17.23
N THR A 176 17.06 -33.46 16.00
CA THR A 176 16.98 -34.84 15.53
C THR A 176 18.21 -35.34 14.76
N GLY A 177 19.07 -34.41 14.32
CA GLY A 177 20.17 -34.71 13.40
C GLY A 177 19.69 -35.11 11.99
N ARG A 178 18.43 -34.82 11.62
CA ARG A 178 17.80 -35.20 10.34
C ARG A 178 17.24 -33.99 9.63
N THR A 179 17.19 -34.06 8.31
CA THR A 179 16.48 -33.07 7.48
C THR A 179 15.00 -33.02 7.88
N THR A 180 14.49 -31.80 8.04
CA THR A 180 13.08 -31.53 8.36
C THR A 180 12.46 -30.63 7.30
N ARG A 181 11.35 -31.09 6.69
CA ARG A 181 10.58 -30.35 5.70
C ARG A 181 9.23 -29.98 6.29
N LEU A 182 8.88 -28.68 6.28
CA LEU A 182 7.59 -28.16 6.78
C LEU A 182 6.88 -27.36 5.68
N ALA A 183 5.54 -27.45 5.68
CA ALA A 183 4.71 -26.60 4.83
C ALA A 183 4.70 -25.16 5.37
N LEU A 184 4.89 -24.21 4.47
CA LEU A 184 4.79 -22.76 4.76
C LEU A 184 3.33 -22.33 4.60
N THR A 185 2.54 -22.48 5.66
CA THR A 185 1.11 -22.14 5.64
C THR A 185 0.78 -21.14 6.74
N THR A 186 0.19 -20.02 6.38
CA THR A 186 -0.32 -19.00 7.29
C THR A 186 -1.72 -18.57 6.83
N LYS A 187 -2.67 -18.43 7.76
CA LYS A 187 -4.06 -18.02 7.49
C LYS A 187 -4.73 -18.81 6.37
N ASN A 188 -4.42 -20.10 6.28
CA ASN A 188 -4.85 -21.05 5.24
C ASN A 188 -4.30 -20.76 3.82
N VAL A 189 -3.35 -19.83 3.67
CA VAL A 189 -2.61 -19.62 2.42
C VAL A 189 -1.31 -20.43 2.49
N ASN A 190 -1.05 -21.24 1.47
CA ASN A 190 0.15 -22.05 1.36
C ASN A 190 1.17 -21.39 0.44
N PHE A 191 2.42 -21.28 0.91
CA PHE A 191 3.57 -20.71 0.20
C PHE A 191 4.62 -21.79 -0.13
N GLY A 192 4.20 -23.04 -0.34
CA GLY A 192 5.10 -24.16 -0.61
C GLY A 192 5.72 -24.73 0.66
N PHE A 193 6.99 -25.08 0.60
CA PHE A 193 7.69 -25.78 1.69
C PHE A 193 9.06 -25.17 1.95
N VAL A 194 9.50 -25.31 3.20
CA VAL A 194 10.86 -25.05 3.61
C VAL A 194 11.50 -26.34 4.10
N THR A 195 12.74 -26.62 3.69
CA THR A 195 13.50 -27.78 4.12
C THR A 195 14.76 -27.33 4.87
N ALA A 196 14.84 -27.70 6.16
CA ALA A 196 15.98 -27.38 7.02
C ALA A 196 16.86 -28.61 7.24
N HIS A 197 18.19 -28.42 7.26
CA HIS A 197 19.17 -29.46 7.48
C HIS A 197 19.81 -29.34 8.88
N ALA A 198 20.36 -30.45 9.39
CA ALA A 198 20.96 -30.50 10.71
C ALA A 198 22.19 -29.57 10.87
N ASP A 199 22.86 -29.25 9.77
CA ASP A 199 23.99 -28.30 9.72
C ASP A 199 23.56 -26.82 9.80
N GLY A 200 22.25 -26.57 9.81
CA GLY A 200 21.69 -25.22 9.89
C GLY A 200 21.42 -24.55 8.53
N THR A 201 21.66 -25.25 7.43
CA THR A 201 21.30 -24.76 6.09
C THR A 201 19.79 -24.91 5.85
N VAL A 202 19.24 -24.05 4.99
CA VAL A 202 17.82 -24.03 4.62
C VAL A 202 17.71 -24.06 3.11
N ASP A 203 16.98 -25.04 2.60
CA ASP A 203 16.59 -25.09 1.18
C ASP A 203 15.22 -24.40 1.02
N THR A 204 15.20 -23.41 0.13
CA THR A 204 14.04 -22.57 -0.21
C THR A 204 13.56 -22.79 -1.66
N SER A 205 14.01 -23.85 -2.33
CA SER A 205 13.69 -24.14 -3.73
C SER A 205 12.22 -24.48 -3.98
N GLU A 206 11.51 -24.93 -2.94
CA GLU A 206 10.08 -25.26 -3.00
C GLU A 206 9.16 -24.14 -2.46
N ILE A 207 9.70 -22.91 -2.29
CA ILE A 207 8.91 -21.75 -1.86
C ILE A 207 8.15 -21.19 -3.07
N GLU A 208 6.90 -20.86 -2.88
CA GLU A 208 5.99 -20.38 -3.91
C GLU A 208 5.42 -18.99 -3.60
N GLY A 209 5.44 -18.08 -4.58
CA GLY A 209 4.75 -16.79 -4.53
C GLY A 209 5.29 -15.78 -3.51
N ILE A 210 6.44 -16.05 -2.90
CA ILE A 210 7.14 -15.18 -1.95
C ILE A 210 8.66 -15.29 -2.18
N ASN A 211 9.44 -14.36 -1.64
CA ASN A 211 10.91 -14.44 -1.69
C ASN A 211 11.46 -15.41 -0.62
N ALA A 212 12.69 -15.87 -0.82
CA ALA A 212 13.38 -16.79 0.10
C ALA A 212 13.58 -16.24 1.52
N ASP A 213 13.50 -14.92 1.71
CA ASP A 213 13.54 -14.26 3.03
C ASP A 213 12.23 -14.43 3.83
N LEU A 214 11.19 -14.96 3.21
CA LEU A 214 9.85 -15.17 3.77
C LEU A 214 9.18 -13.87 4.22
N ILE A 215 9.55 -12.73 3.62
CA ILE A 215 8.92 -11.43 3.89
C ILE A 215 7.86 -11.16 2.82
N LEU A 216 6.60 -11.05 3.23
CA LEU A 216 5.52 -10.63 2.33
C LEU A 216 5.69 -9.15 1.97
N ARG A 217 5.53 -8.87 0.68
CA ARG A 217 5.59 -7.53 0.09
C ARG A 217 4.24 -7.20 -0.52
N PRO A 218 3.33 -6.57 0.27
CA PRO A 218 1.92 -6.45 -0.14
C PRO A 218 1.64 -5.28 -1.09
N PHE A 219 2.66 -4.51 -1.45
CA PHE A 219 2.49 -3.30 -2.24
C PHE A 219 3.18 -3.40 -3.61
N HIS A 220 2.76 -2.52 -4.52
CA HIS A 220 2.98 -2.59 -5.96
C HIS A 220 2.33 -3.81 -6.60
N GLN A 221 2.15 -3.77 -7.92
CA GLN A 221 1.51 -4.85 -8.67
C GLN A 221 2.36 -6.12 -8.73
N LYS A 222 3.68 -5.97 -8.54
CA LYS A 222 4.64 -7.07 -8.51
C LYS A 222 4.88 -7.62 -7.10
N GLY A 223 4.29 -7.04 -6.04
CA GLY A 223 4.62 -7.45 -4.68
C GLY A 223 6.11 -7.23 -4.37
N ALA A 224 6.58 -6.00 -4.58
CA ALA A 224 8.00 -5.66 -4.45
C ALA A 224 8.30 -4.75 -3.26
N VAL A 225 7.28 -4.19 -2.59
CA VAL A 225 7.39 -3.19 -1.52
C VAL A 225 6.76 -3.71 -0.24
N ILE A 226 7.48 -3.58 0.88
CA ILE A 226 7.14 -4.19 2.17
C ILE A 226 6.13 -3.34 2.95
N SER A 227 6.30 -2.02 2.95
CA SER A 227 5.58 -1.11 3.85
C SER A 227 5.09 0.15 3.15
N LEU A 228 4.12 0.83 3.77
CA LEU A 228 3.69 2.16 3.33
C LEU A 228 4.81 3.19 3.41
N ARG A 229 5.71 3.08 4.40
CA ARG A 229 6.90 3.94 4.49
C ARG A 229 7.84 3.74 3.31
N GLU A 230 8.17 2.51 2.99
CA GLU A 230 9.00 2.20 1.81
C GLU A 230 8.33 2.70 0.52
N PHE A 231 7.01 2.49 0.40
CA PHE A 231 6.22 3.01 -0.70
C PHE A 231 6.28 4.54 -0.78
N THR A 232 6.11 5.23 0.35
CA THR A 232 6.16 6.70 0.44
C THR A 232 7.52 7.24 0.00
N ASN A 233 8.60 6.71 0.54
CA ASN A 233 9.96 7.09 0.15
C ASN A 233 10.22 6.84 -1.34
N ASN A 234 9.74 5.71 -1.88
CA ASN A 234 9.84 5.42 -3.31
C ASN A 234 9.06 6.44 -4.14
N ALA A 235 7.79 6.70 -3.78
CA ALA A 235 6.92 7.59 -4.53
C ALA A 235 7.42 9.04 -4.52
N MET A 236 7.85 9.56 -3.37
CA MET A 236 8.40 10.91 -3.24
C MET A 236 9.60 11.09 -4.16
N ASN A 237 10.53 10.13 -4.17
CA ASN A 237 11.69 10.20 -5.04
C ASN A 237 11.33 9.95 -6.52
N HIS A 238 10.56 8.90 -6.83
CA HIS A 238 10.36 8.47 -8.21
C HIS A 238 9.35 9.33 -8.96
N HIS A 239 8.26 9.73 -8.32
CA HIS A 239 7.17 10.45 -8.98
C HIS A 239 7.24 11.96 -8.79
N HIS A 240 7.70 12.41 -7.61
CA HIS A 240 7.66 13.83 -7.25
C HIS A 240 9.05 14.50 -7.32
N GLY A 241 10.12 13.72 -7.39
CA GLY A 241 11.48 14.27 -7.39
C GLY A 241 11.88 14.87 -6.04
N MET A 242 11.27 14.42 -4.94
CA MET A 242 11.55 14.86 -3.58
C MET A 242 12.51 13.89 -2.88
N GLN A 243 13.43 14.41 -2.08
CA GLN A 243 14.45 13.63 -1.38
C GLN A 243 14.16 13.58 0.12
N SER A 244 13.91 12.38 0.64
CA SER A 244 13.75 12.19 2.08
C SER A 244 15.10 12.08 2.80
N VAL A 245 15.19 12.64 4.01
CA VAL A 245 16.37 12.55 4.88
C VAL A 245 16.75 11.09 5.15
N GLU A 246 15.78 10.18 5.23
CA GLU A 246 16.05 8.75 5.44
C GLU A 246 16.95 8.14 4.36
N ARG A 247 16.82 8.61 3.12
CA ARG A 247 17.56 8.07 1.97
C ARG A 247 18.68 8.95 1.48
N PHE A 248 18.51 10.26 1.58
CA PHE A 248 19.43 11.23 0.96
C PHE A 248 20.08 12.19 1.95
N GLY A 249 19.68 12.17 3.23
CA GLY A 249 20.26 13.05 4.26
C GLY A 249 21.74 12.81 4.54
N ALA A 250 22.35 13.75 5.27
CA ALA A 250 23.79 13.82 5.52
C ALA A 250 24.39 12.54 6.12
N ALA A 251 23.65 11.81 6.95
CA ALA A 251 24.10 10.54 7.54
C ALA A 251 24.42 9.43 6.50
N ARG A 252 23.80 9.50 5.32
CA ARG A 252 23.97 8.53 4.24
C ARG A 252 24.83 9.03 3.09
N THR A 253 24.68 10.29 2.74
CA THR A 253 25.28 10.86 1.53
C THR A 253 26.43 11.81 1.84
N GLY A 254 26.58 12.22 3.10
CA GLY A 254 27.57 13.22 3.52
C GLY A 254 27.14 14.67 3.30
N THR A 255 25.93 14.91 2.78
CA THR A 255 25.38 16.23 2.54
C THR A 255 23.88 16.25 2.85
N ALA A 256 23.34 17.40 3.28
CA ALA A 256 21.92 17.61 3.50
C ALA A 256 21.15 17.99 2.21
N ASP A 257 21.88 18.47 1.20
CA ASP A 257 21.39 18.81 -0.13
C ASP A 257 22.14 17.91 -1.13
N PHE A 258 21.56 16.77 -1.44
CA PHE A 258 22.24 15.74 -2.24
C PHE A 258 22.23 16.08 -3.74
N ASP A 259 21.15 16.61 -4.25
CA ASP A 259 21.02 16.95 -5.67
C ASP A 259 21.44 18.39 -5.99
N GLN A 260 21.85 19.16 -4.97
CA GLN A 260 22.41 20.51 -5.08
C GLN A 260 21.44 21.51 -5.70
N ASP A 261 20.16 21.40 -5.37
CA ASP A 261 19.13 22.34 -5.83
C ASP A 261 19.01 23.59 -4.93
N GLY A 262 19.67 23.56 -3.76
CA GLY A 262 19.67 24.64 -2.78
C GLY A 262 18.66 24.47 -1.66
N VAL A 263 17.90 23.37 -1.65
CA VAL A 263 16.97 23.00 -0.58
C VAL A 263 17.54 21.81 0.19
N ALA A 264 17.82 22.00 1.46
CA ALA A 264 18.36 20.94 2.32
C ALA A 264 17.24 20.20 3.03
N ASP A 265 17.43 18.87 3.22
CA ASP A 265 16.52 18.03 4.00
C ASP A 265 15.03 18.17 3.61
N GLU A 266 14.74 18.14 2.32
CA GLU A 266 13.43 18.44 1.68
C GLU A 266 12.23 17.77 2.38
N LEU A 267 12.37 16.52 2.80
CA LEU A 267 11.38 15.78 3.57
C LEU A 267 12.02 15.15 4.80
N THR A 268 11.62 15.58 5.97
CA THR A 268 12.13 15.04 7.23
C THR A 268 11.67 13.59 7.45
N VAL A 269 12.29 12.91 8.42
CA VAL A 269 11.85 11.58 8.87
C VAL A 269 10.41 11.63 9.41
N GLY A 270 10.06 12.71 10.11
CA GLY A 270 8.72 12.95 10.65
C GLY A 270 7.65 13.17 9.56
N ASP A 271 8.01 13.83 8.46
CA ASP A 271 7.12 14.00 7.31
C ASP A 271 6.78 12.67 6.64
N ILE A 272 7.77 11.80 6.49
CA ILE A 272 7.54 10.45 5.97
C ILE A 272 6.65 9.65 6.92
N THR A 273 6.85 9.78 8.25
CA THR A 273 5.96 9.18 9.25
C THR A 273 4.53 9.71 9.10
N ALA A 274 4.35 11.02 9.02
CA ALA A 274 3.02 11.62 8.88
C ALA A 274 2.31 11.17 7.59
N THR A 275 3.03 11.14 6.47
CA THR A 275 2.48 10.67 5.18
C THR A 275 2.12 9.19 5.22
N THR A 276 2.93 8.36 5.88
CA THR A 276 2.66 6.94 6.11
C THR A 276 1.40 6.75 6.95
N ILE A 277 1.26 7.50 8.06
CA ILE A 277 0.08 7.43 8.94
C ILE A 277 -1.18 7.91 8.21
N TYR A 278 -1.12 8.97 7.39
CA TYR A 278 -2.26 9.40 6.59
C TYR A 278 -2.72 8.29 5.64
N GLN A 279 -1.83 7.67 4.90
CA GLN A 279 -2.15 6.57 3.98
C GLN A 279 -2.73 5.36 4.73
N ALA A 280 -2.15 4.99 5.86
CA ALA A 280 -2.64 3.91 6.70
C ALA A 280 -4.03 4.18 7.29
N ALA A 281 -4.35 5.45 7.57
CA ALA A 281 -5.60 5.87 8.18
C ALA A 281 -6.69 6.30 7.19
N LEU A 282 -6.48 6.08 5.88
CA LEU A 282 -7.54 6.21 4.87
C LEU A 282 -8.66 5.19 5.12
N ASN A 283 -9.86 5.54 4.71
CA ASN A 283 -11.05 4.70 4.88
C ASN A 283 -10.90 3.31 4.22
N THR A 284 -11.68 2.37 4.70
CA THR A 284 -11.67 0.99 4.19
C THR A 284 -12.71 0.84 3.07
N PRO A 285 -12.36 0.19 1.93
CA PRO A 285 -13.34 -0.17 0.91
C PRO A 285 -14.40 -1.12 1.45
N GLY A 286 -15.58 -1.10 0.83
CA GLY A 286 -16.70 -1.89 1.29
C GLY A 286 -17.57 -2.41 0.15
N GLN A 287 -18.84 -2.67 0.44
CA GLN A 287 -19.79 -3.21 -0.51
C GLN A 287 -21.03 -2.32 -0.61
N VAL A 288 -21.39 -1.92 -1.82
CA VAL A 288 -22.63 -1.19 -2.14
C VAL A 288 -23.68 -2.15 -2.65
N LEU A 289 -24.76 -2.34 -1.89
CA LEU A 289 -25.87 -3.21 -2.30
C LEU A 289 -26.85 -2.45 -3.20
N PRO A 290 -27.21 -2.98 -4.38
CA PRO A 290 -28.18 -2.34 -5.26
C PRO A 290 -29.59 -2.40 -4.70
N ASP A 291 -30.39 -1.35 -4.97
CA ASP A 291 -31.80 -1.27 -4.59
C ASP A 291 -32.69 -2.18 -5.46
N ASP A 292 -32.31 -2.36 -6.72
CA ASP A 292 -33.01 -3.23 -7.66
C ASP A 292 -32.91 -4.70 -7.24
N VAL A 293 -34.07 -5.38 -7.19
CA VAL A 293 -34.14 -6.78 -6.71
C VAL A 293 -33.42 -7.75 -7.65
N GLY A 294 -33.42 -7.50 -8.95
CA GLY A 294 -32.70 -8.32 -9.93
C GLY A 294 -31.18 -8.18 -9.79
N ALA A 295 -30.70 -6.95 -9.71
CA ALA A 295 -29.30 -6.65 -9.51
C ALA A 295 -28.79 -7.16 -8.14
N LEU A 296 -29.59 -6.99 -7.06
CA LEU A 296 -29.23 -7.53 -5.74
C LEU A 296 -29.11 -9.06 -5.74
N ARG A 297 -30.06 -9.74 -6.44
CA ARG A 297 -29.98 -11.19 -6.61
C ARG A 297 -28.75 -11.59 -7.40
N ALA A 298 -28.39 -10.83 -8.43
CA ALA A 298 -27.19 -11.07 -9.22
C ALA A 298 -25.90 -10.91 -8.36
N VAL A 299 -25.81 -9.89 -7.53
CA VAL A 299 -24.69 -9.69 -6.58
C VAL A 299 -24.52 -10.92 -5.67
N ILE A 300 -25.59 -11.39 -5.05
CA ILE A 300 -25.53 -12.50 -4.09
C ILE A 300 -25.20 -13.84 -4.78
N ARG A 301 -25.76 -14.07 -5.97
CA ARG A 301 -25.43 -15.26 -6.77
C ARG A 301 -24.03 -15.19 -7.33
N GLY A 302 -23.62 -14.00 -7.75
CA GLY A 302 -22.28 -13.74 -8.29
C GLY A 302 -21.17 -14.04 -7.27
N GLU A 303 -21.36 -13.64 -6.02
CA GLU A 303 -20.39 -13.96 -4.94
C GLU A 303 -20.20 -15.48 -4.77
N ARG A 304 -21.31 -16.25 -4.77
CA ARG A 304 -21.23 -17.72 -4.71
C ARG A 304 -20.57 -18.34 -5.94
N LYS A 305 -20.85 -17.78 -7.13
CA LYS A 305 -20.23 -18.26 -8.37
C LYS A 305 -18.75 -17.94 -8.42
N PHE A 306 -18.35 -16.77 -7.93
CA PHE A 306 -16.95 -16.37 -7.79
C PHE A 306 -16.14 -17.42 -7.00
N GLU A 307 -16.70 -17.93 -5.90
CA GLU A 307 -16.10 -19.04 -5.16
C GLU A 307 -16.12 -20.33 -5.97
N THR A 308 -17.26 -20.67 -6.59
CA THR A 308 -17.45 -21.98 -7.26
C THR A 308 -16.57 -22.16 -8.49
N VAL A 309 -16.25 -21.07 -9.21
CA VAL A 309 -15.35 -21.11 -10.38
C VAL A 309 -13.86 -20.99 -10.00
N GLY A 310 -13.53 -20.98 -8.70
CA GLY A 310 -12.15 -20.99 -8.21
C GLY A 310 -11.47 -19.61 -8.16
N CYS A 311 -12.17 -18.49 -8.40
CA CYS A 311 -11.57 -17.16 -8.24
C CYS A 311 -11.11 -16.92 -6.79
N ALA A 312 -11.84 -17.48 -5.82
CA ALA A 312 -11.57 -17.34 -4.39
C ALA A 312 -10.33 -18.15 -3.92
N ASP A 313 -9.73 -18.98 -4.77
CA ASP A 313 -8.52 -19.74 -4.42
C ASP A 313 -7.29 -18.82 -4.29
N CYS A 314 -7.24 -17.75 -5.11
CA CYS A 314 -6.25 -16.67 -5.03
C CYS A 314 -6.87 -15.40 -4.41
N HIS A 315 -8.04 -15.00 -4.86
CA HIS A 315 -8.78 -13.86 -4.31
C HIS A 315 -9.56 -14.27 -3.05
N VAL A 316 -8.82 -14.69 -2.00
CA VAL A 316 -9.37 -15.14 -0.72
C VAL A 316 -10.26 -14.03 -0.14
N PRO A 317 -11.57 -14.30 0.12
CA PRO A 317 -12.51 -13.24 0.46
C PRO A 317 -12.14 -12.45 1.72
N SER A 318 -11.59 -13.11 2.72
CA SER A 318 -11.22 -12.48 3.99
C SER A 318 -10.09 -13.21 4.67
N LEU A 319 -9.12 -12.46 5.18
CA LEU A 319 -8.06 -12.96 6.05
C LEU A 319 -8.18 -12.32 7.44
N LYS A 320 -8.03 -13.12 8.49
CA LYS A 320 -8.09 -12.63 9.86
C LYS A 320 -6.74 -12.04 10.28
N LEU A 321 -6.75 -10.77 10.68
CA LEU A 321 -5.67 -10.10 11.38
C LEU A 321 -5.95 -10.15 12.89
N ASN A 322 -4.97 -10.56 13.70
CA ASN A 322 -5.17 -10.76 15.14
C ASN A 322 -5.06 -9.48 15.99
N THR A 323 -4.71 -8.35 15.39
CA THR A 323 -4.63 -7.05 16.06
C THR A 323 -5.58 -6.03 15.41
N THR A 324 -5.98 -5.02 16.18
CA THR A 324 -6.65 -3.82 15.67
C THR A 324 -5.66 -2.64 15.48
N GLN A 325 -4.41 -2.81 15.93
CA GLN A 325 -3.41 -1.75 15.94
C GLN A 325 -2.59 -1.76 14.65
N PHE A 326 -2.48 -0.60 14.03
CA PHE A 326 -1.41 -0.29 13.11
C PHE A 326 -0.22 0.27 13.88
N THR A 327 0.98 -0.12 13.52
CA THR A 327 2.21 0.35 14.17
C THR A 327 3.22 0.84 13.14
N GLU A 328 3.95 1.91 13.47
CA GLU A 328 4.96 2.53 12.61
C GLU A 328 6.19 2.91 13.46
N PRO A 329 7.42 2.58 13.03
CA PRO A 329 7.80 1.97 11.74
C PRO A 329 7.62 0.44 11.66
N ASN A 330 7.63 -0.08 10.41
CA ASN A 330 7.55 -1.51 10.12
C ASN A 330 8.88 -2.22 10.47
N PRO A 331 8.85 -3.35 11.21
CA PRO A 331 10.08 -4.07 11.59
C PRO A 331 10.85 -4.69 10.42
N TYR A 332 10.20 -4.89 9.28
CA TYR A 332 10.80 -5.46 8.07
C TYR A 332 11.27 -4.41 7.07
N ASN A 333 11.23 -3.12 7.42
CA ASN A 333 11.67 -2.05 6.53
C ASN A 333 13.11 -2.30 6.04
N PRO A 334 13.38 -2.15 4.73
CA PRO A 334 14.72 -2.25 4.20
C PRO A 334 15.56 -1.03 4.60
N ASP A 335 16.87 -1.12 4.40
CA ASP A 335 17.78 -0.01 4.65
C ASP A 335 17.37 1.25 3.88
N GLY A 336 17.53 2.41 4.50
CA GLY A 336 17.03 3.68 3.98
C GLY A 336 15.56 3.96 4.31
N ASN A 337 15.01 3.19 5.23
CA ASN A 337 13.70 3.46 5.81
C ASN A 337 13.78 3.23 7.31
N LEU A 338 13.16 4.11 8.09
CA LEU A 338 13.16 4.07 9.56
C LEU A 338 12.73 2.69 10.08
N LYS A 339 13.42 2.23 11.12
CA LYS A 339 13.18 0.95 11.80
C LYS A 339 12.76 1.15 13.25
N PRO A 340 12.09 0.16 13.90
CA PRO A 340 11.65 0.30 15.28
C PRO A 340 12.75 0.56 16.32
N ASN A 341 13.98 0.12 16.05
CA ASN A 341 15.14 0.36 16.92
C ASN A 341 15.80 1.75 16.73
N GLU A 342 15.27 2.54 15.80
CA GLU A 342 15.76 3.90 15.50
C GLU A 342 14.84 4.99 16.06
N VAL A 343 13.72 4.61 16.70
CA VAL A 343 12.76 5.53 17.35
C VAL A 343 12.74 5.29 18.85
N ALA A 344 12.48 6.35 19.62
CA ALA A 344 12.31 6.22 21.06
C ALA A 344 11.00 5.50 21.42
N GLN A 345 9.96 5.68 20.62
CA GLN A 345 8.68 5.02 20.77
C GLN A 345 8.06 4.72 19.40
N VAL A 346 7.63 3.47 19.21
CA VAL A 346 6.84 3.06 18.04
C VAL A 346 5.46 3.73 18.11
N PHE A 347 5.09 4.46 17.08
CA PHE A 347 3.76 5.06 16.97
C PHE A 347 2.71 3.99 16.68
N SER A 348 1.51 4.13 17.24
CA SER A 348 0.40 3.22 16.98
C SER A 348 -0.94 3.92 17.00
N PHE A 349 -1.90 3.39 16.21
CA PHE A 349 -3.30 3.81 16.28
C PHE A 349 -4.22 2.61 16.04
N ASP A 350 -5.44 2.68 16.58
CA ASP A 350 -6.45 1.63 16.42
C ASP A 350 -7.26 1.86 15.13
N MET A 351 -7.14 0.93 14.18
CA MET A 351 -7.78 0.97 12.86
C MET A 351 -9.32 0.87 12.92
N THR A 352 -9.89 0.52 14.09
CA THR A 352 -11.34 0.42 14.27
C THR A 352 -11.95 1.70 14.84
N THR A 353 -11.15 2.56 15.45
CA THR A 353 -11.62 3.75 16.15
C THR A 353 -11.00 5.06 15.65
N GLN A 354 -9.85 5.01 14.98
CA GLN A 354 -9.12 6.17 14.46
C GLN A 354 -9.02 6.13 12.94
N GLY A 355 -8.82 7.29 12.30
CA GLY A 355 -8.76 7.43 10.84
C GLY A 355 -10.11 7.77 10.20
N GLN A 356 -10.15 7.74 8.87
CA GLN A 356 -11.35 8.04 8.09
C GLN A 356 -12.40 6.93 8.16
N LEU A 357 -13.68 7.31 8.15
CA LEU A 357 -14.78 6.37 7.99
C LEU A 357 -15.00 6.03 6.50
N PRO A 358 -15.46 4.80 6.19
CA PRO A 358 -15.64 3.67 7.10
C PRO A 358 -14.31 3.05 7.53
N ARG A 359 -14.27 2.54 8.73
CA ARG A 359 -13.10 1.89 9.33
C ARG A 359 -13.24 0.38 9.30
N PHE A 360 -12.16 -0.32 9.60
CA PHE A 360 -12.26 -1.75 9.88
C PHE A 360 -13.20 -2.01 11.07
N GLU A 361 -13.90 -3.13 11.02
CA GLU A 361 -14.78 -3.58 12.10
C GLU A 361 -14.07 -4.66 12.93
N ALA A 362 -14.16 -4.53 14.26
CA ALA A 362 -13.60 -5.54 15.16
C ALA A 362 -14.30 -6.88 14.93
N ALA A 363 -13.50 -7.95 14.79
CA ALA A 363 -14.02 -9.29 14.62
C ALA A 363 -14.48 -9.90 15.95
N ALA A 364 -15.47 -10.78 15.92
CA ALA A 364 -15.81 -11.60 17.06
C ALA A 364 -14.59 -12.41 17.49
N GLY A 365 -14.22 -12.32 18.77
CA GLY A 365 -13.00 -12.95 19.30
C GLY A 365 -11.70 -12.15 19.08
N GLY A 366 -11.82 -10.87 18.77
CA GLY A 366 -10.70 -9.92 18.65
C GLY A 366 -10.06 -9.87 17.27
N GLY A 367 -9.28 -8.78 17.06
CA GLY A 367 -8.67 -8.50 15.76
C GLY A 367 -9.68 -7.97 14.72
N ILE A 368 -9.35 -8.14 13.44
CA ILE A 368 -10.10 -7.61 12.29
C ILE A 368 -10.22 -8.71 11.23
N ASN A 369 -11.35 -8.78 10.53
CA ASN A 369 -11.48 -9.54 9.30
C ASN A 369 -11.23 -8.61 8.10
N VAL A 370 -10.08 -8.74 7.47
CA VAL A 370 -9.69 -7.94 6.29
C VAL A 370 -10.29 -8.56 5.03
N ARG A 371 -11.40 -8.00 4.56
CA ARG A 371 -12.17 -8.51 3.42
C ARG A 371 -11.65 -7.94 2.09
N ALA A 372 -10.38 -8.21 1.81
CA ALA A 372 -9.69 -7.60 0.67
C ALA A 372 -9.72 -8.43 -0.62
N TYR A 373 -10.18 -9.67 -0.57
CA TYR A 373 -10.17 -10.60 -1.70
C TYR A 373 -8.77 -10.76 -2.31
N THR A 374 -7.83 -11.23 -1.48
CA THR A 374 -6.43 -11.49 -1.84
C THR A 374 -5.82 -12.50 -0.88
N ASP A 375 -4.89 -13.30 -1.36
CA ASP A 375 -4.05 -14.18 -0.56
C ASP A 375 -2.69 -13.54 -0.20
N LEU A 376 -2.39 -12.35 -0.73
CA LEU A 376 -1.10 -11.67 -0.64
C LEU A 376 0.07 -12.49 -1.23
N LYS A 377 -0.22 -13.46 -2.06
CA LYS A 377 0.75 -14.31 -2.76
C LYS A 377 0.93 -13.82 -4.20
N ARG A 378 2.07 -14.12 -4.78
CA ARG A 378 2.36 -13.84 -6.19
C ARG A 378 2.10 -15.08 -7.04
N HIS A 379 1.52 -14.88 -8.22
CA HIS A 379 1.17 -15.92 -9.17
C HIS A 379 1.65 -15.59 -10.58
N ASN A 380 1.98 -16.63 -11.36
CA ASN A 380 2.22 -16.48 -12.78
C ASN A 380 0.87 -16.40 -13.51
N LEU A 381 0.62 -15.27 -14.19
CA LEU A 381 -0.62 -15.02 -14.93
C LEU A 381 -0.47 -15.07 -16.46
N CYS A 382 0.65 -15.60 -16.94
CA CYS A 382 0.99 -15.65 -18.35
C CYS A 382 1.12 -17.08 -18.84
N ASP A 383 0.49 -17.43 -19.97
CA ASP A 383 0.67 -18.70 -20.67
C ASP A 383 0.65 -18.51 -22.19
N ALA A 384 0.74 -19.62 -22.93
CA ALA A 384 0.75 -19.60 -24.40
C ALA A 384 -0.60 -19.21 -25.01
N GLN A 385 -1.72 -19.42 -24.29
CA GLN A 385 -3.07 -19.15 -24.74
C GLN A 385 -3.51 -17.72 -24.42
N VAL A 386 -3.15 -17.23 -23.21
CA VAL A 386 -3.51 -15.90 -22.74
C VAL A 386 -2.25 -15.14 -22.36
N ARG A 387 -1.87 -14.21 -23.22
CA ARG A 387 -0.57 -13.54 -23.18
C ARG A 387 -0.63 -12.10 -22.65
N HIS A 388 -1.78 -11.64 -22.14
CA HIS A 388 -1.92 -10.25 -21.72
C HIS A 388 -0.89 -9.90 -20.64
N TYR A 389 -0.78 -10.70 -19.58
CA TYR A 389 0.21 -10.49 -18.51
C TYR A 389 1.64 -10.92 -18.87
N CYS A 390 1.87 -11.38 -20.12
CA CYS A 390 3.22 -11.56 -20.68
C CYS A 390 3.81 -10.27 -21.28
N ASN A 391 3.08 -9.16 -21.28
CA ASN A 391 3.50 -7.90 -21.91
C ASN A 391 4.39 -7.03 -21.02
N GLU A 392 4.59 -7.41 -19.77
CA GLU A 392 5.55 -6.79 -18.87
C GLU A 392 6.99 -7.10 -19.34
N GLN A 393 7.83 -6.08 -19.42
CA GLN A 393 9.20 -6.24 -19.91
C GLN A 393 10.27 -5.94 -18.85
N VAL A 394 9.86 -5.40 -17.70
CA VAL A 394 10.77 -4.97 -16.64
C VAL A 394 10.68 -5.89 -15.43
N VAL A 395 11.81 -6.52 -15.09
CA VAL A 395 11.98 -7.24 -13.83
C VAL A 395 12.06 -6.23 -12.68
N GLN A 396 11.15 -6.34 -11.71
CA GLN A 396 11.08 -5.46 -10.55
C GLN A 396 11.35 -6.24 -9.27
N GLY A 397 12.35 -5.83 -8.49
CA GLY A 397 12.69 -6.49 -7.23
C GLY A 397 13.07 -7.97 -7.39
N GLY A 398 13.64 -8.37 -8.53
CA GLY A 398 13.97 -9.75 -8.85
C GLY A 398 12.77 -10.62 -9.23
N ILE A 399 11.56 -10.04 -9.38
CA ILE A 399 10.34 -10.77 -9.71
C ILE A 399 10.20 -10.85 -11.24
N SER A 400 10.01 -12.08 -11.75
CA SER A 400 9.80 -12.36 -13.17
C SER A 400 8.68 -11.53 -13.79
N THR A 401 8.78 -11.22 -15.06
CA THR A 401 7.86 -10.33 -15.77
C THR A 401 6.42 -10.83 -15.78
N GLU A 402 6.21 -12.13 -15.84
CA GLU A 402 4.89 -12.79 -15.87
C GLU A 402 4.24 -13.00 -14.50
N VAL A 403 4.97 -12.70 -13.40
CA VAL A 403 4.51 -12.94 -12.02
C VAL A 403 3.97 -11.67 -11.41
N PHE A 404 2.77 -11.73 -10.81
CA PHE A 404 2.07 -10.60 -10.21
C PHE A 404 1.50 -10.95 -8.83
N LEU A 405 1.43 -9.96 -7.95
CA LEU A 405 0.73 -10.07 -6.66
C LEU A 405 -0.77 -10.16 -6.91
N THR A 406 -1.47 -11.05 -6.20
CA THR A 406 -2.94 -11.09 -6.24
C THR A 406 -3.53 -9.74 -5.86
N ARG A 407 -4.17 -9.09 -6.84
CA ARG A 407 -4.80 -7.77 -6.67
C ARG A 407 -5.95 -7.86 -5.66
N ARG A 408 -6.02 -6.92 -4.74
CA ARG A 408 -7.20 -6.73 -3.88
C ARG A 408 -8.40 -6.35 -4.75
N LEU A 409 -9.57 -6.96 -4.52
CA LEU A 409 -10.77 -6.69 -5.32
C LEU A 409 -11.81 -5.83 -4.60
N TRP A 410 -11.58 -5.44 -3.35
CA TRP A 410 -12.55 -4.67 -2.56
C TRP A 410 -12.87 -3.27 -3.11
N ASP A 411 -12.17 -2.83 -4.15
CA ASP A 411 -12.34 -1.56 -4.87
C ASP A 411 -12.65 -1.77 -6.36
N ALA A 412 -12.84 -3.02 -6.81
CA ALA A 412 -12.94 -3.36 -8.22
C ALA A 412 -14.12 -2.67 -8.96
N GLY A 413 -15.19 -2.33 -8.24
CA GLY A 413 -16.39 -1.74 -8.84
C GLY A 413 -16.25 -0.29 -9.29
N ASN A 414 -15.23 0.44 -8.78
CA ASN A 414 -15.00 1.85 -9.11
C ASN A 414 -13.52 2.23 -9.24
N SER A 415 -12.68 1.27 -9.62
CA SER A 415 -11.23 1.48 -9.82
C SER A 415 -10.75 1.17 -11.25
N ALA A 416 -11.64 1.22 -12.24
CA ALA A 416 -11.24 1.14 -13.64
C ALA A 416 -10.26 2.29 -14.00
N PRO A 417 -9.35 2.10 -14.99
CA PRO A 417 -9.14 0.90 -15.81
C PRO A 417 -8.45 -0.23 -15.03
N TYR A 418 -8.46 -1.44 -15.60
CA TYR A 418 -7.94 -2.66 -14.99
C TYR A 418 -6.64 -3.13 -15.65
N GLY A 419 -6.07 -4.20 -15.08
CA GLY A 419 -4.76 -4.69 -15.51
C GLY A 419 -3.61 -3.88 -14.91
N HIS A 420 -2.39 -4.42 -14.99
CA HIS A 420 -1.21 -3.75 -14.42
C HIS A 420 -0.81 -2.48 -15.17
N ARG A 421 -1.23 -2.35 -16.43
CA ARG A 421 -0.97 -1.19 -17.30
C ARG A 421 -2.18 -0.28 -17.50
N GLY A 422 -3.35 -0.63 -16.95
CA GLY A 422 -4.58 0.13 -17.14
C GLY A 422 -5.14 0.07 -18.57
N ASP A 423 -4.88 -1.01 -19.29
CA ASP A 423 -5.24 -1.22 -20.68
C ASP A 423 -6.49 -2.11 -20.87
N LEU A 424 -7.12 -2.51 -19.76
CA LEU A 424 -8.38 -3.25 -19.73
C LEU A 424 -9.50 -2.35 -19.19
N THR A 425 -10.57 -2.21 -19.94
CA THR A 425 -11.61 -1.22 -19.64
C THR A 425 -12.81 -1.80 -18.90
N THR A 426 -12.98 -3.13 -18.94
CA THR A 426 -14.08 -3.84 -18.29
C THR A 426 -13.57 -4.94 -17.37
N LEU A 427 -14.39 -5.30 -16.37
CA LEU A 427 -14.12 -6.44 -15.50
C LEU A 427 -14.07 -7.77 -16.28
N THR A 428 -14.89 -7.90 -17.33
CA THR A 428 -14.87 -9.07 -18.20
C THR A 428 -13.53 -9.21 -18.91
N GLU A 429 -13.00 -8.14 -19.49
CA GLU A 429 -11.64 -8.14 -20.10
C GLU A 429 -10.58 -8.51 -19.07
N ALA A 430 -10.67 -7.95 -17.86
CA ALA A 430 -9.75 -8.26 -16.78
C ALA A 430 -9.76 -9.75 -16.40
N ILE A 431 -10.96 -10.37 -16.29
CA ILE A 431 -11.09 -11.81 -16.01
C ILE A 431 -10.53 -12.64 -17.17
N MET A 432 -10.88 -12.26 -18.40
CA MET A 432 -10.43 -12.98 -19.61
C MET A 432 -8.93 -12.88 -19.87
N ALA A 433 -8.27 -11.88 -19.31
CA ALA A 433 -6.82 -11.70 -19.39
C ALA A 433 -6.02 -12.64 -18.46
N HIS A 434 -6.68 -13.38 -17.56
CA HIS A 434 -6.03 -14.29 -16.64
C HIS A 434 -5.56 -15.58 -17.34
N GLY A 435 -4.25 -15.76 -17.47
CA GLY A 435 -3.57 -16.98 -17.94
C GLY A 435 -2.83 -17.70 -16.80
N GLY A 436 -1.94 -18.59 -17.15
CA GLY A 436 -1.05 -19.29 -16.22
C GLY A 436 -1.80 -20.02 -15.10
N GLU A 437 -1.45 -19.75 -13.84
CA GLU A 437 -2.08 -20.37 -12.66
C GLU A 437 -3.60 -20.10 -12.55
N ALA A 438 -4.09 -18.99 -13.11
CA ALA A 438 -5.50 -18.63 -13.10
C ALA A 438 -6.31 -19.18 -14.29
N ALA A 439 -5.68 -19.90 -15.24
CA ALA A 439 -6.33 -20.38 -16.46
C ALA A 439 -7.57 -21.25 -16.20
N ALA A 440 -7.52 -22.12 -15.18
CA ALA A 440 -8.66 -22.99 -14.83
C ALA A 440 -9.90 -22.18 -14.40
N SER A 441 -9.72 -21.16 -13.56
CA SER A 441 -10.81 -20.28 -13.11
C SER A 441 -11.37 -19.42 -14.24
N ARG A 442 -10.52 -18.93 -15.15
CA ARG A 442 -10.93 -18.23 -16.36
C ARG A 442 -11.81 -19.13 -17.24
N VAL A 443 -11.38 -20.35 -17.52
CA VAL A 443 -12.16 -21.31 -18.32
C VAL A 443 -13.50 -21.65 -17.66
N ALA A 444 -13.51 -21.83 -16.33
CA ALA A 444 -14.75 -22.07 -15.60
C ALA A 444 -15.71 -20.85 -15.68
N PHE A 445 -15.19 -19.62 -15.62
CA PHE A 445 -15.97 -18.40 -15.86
C PHE A 445 -16.58 -18.37 -17.27
N GLU A 446 -15.81 -18.69 -18.31
CA GLU A 446 -16.29 -18.78 -19.70
C GLU A 446 -17.46 -19.75 -19.84
N GLN A 447 -17.41 -20.87 -19.11
CA GLN A 447 -18.44 -21.93 -19.17
C GLN A 447 -19.74 -21.59 -18.45
N LEU A 448 -19.80 -20.52 -17.65
CA LEU A 448 -21.00 -20.11 -16.94
C LEU A 448 -22.14 -19.63 -17.87
N GLY A 449 -21.84 -19.32 -19.11
CA GLY A 449 -22.78 -18.62 -20.01
C GLY A 449 -23.04 -17.16 -19.57
N ALA A 450 -23.70 -16.40 -20.43
CA ALA A 450 -23.84 -14.94 -20.28
C ALA A 450 -24.42 -14.49 -18.92
N GLN A 451 -25.47 -15.18 -18.44
CA GLN A 451 -26.08 -14.80 -17.16
C GLN A 451 -25.16 -15.07 -15.97
N GLY A 452 -24.49 -16.22 -15.96
CA GLY A 452 -23.58 -16.57 -14.86
C GLY A 452 -22.38 -15.63 -14.80
N GLN A 453 -21.85 -15.26 -15.94
CA GLN A 453 -20.80 -14.25 -16.07
C GLN A 453 -21.28 -12.88 -15.57
N ALA A 454 -22.46 -12.43 -16.00
CA ALA A 454 -23.04 -11.17 -15.57
C ALA A 454 -23.27 -11.11 -14.05
N GLU A 455 -23.65 -12.22 -13.41
CA GLU A 455 -23.81 -12.27 -11.95
C GLU A 455 -22.46 -12.06 -11.22
N ILE A 456 -21.37 -12.65 -11.68
CA ILE A 456 -20.02 -12.39 -11.12
C ILE A 456 -19.62 -10.93 -11.32
N ILE A 457 -19.90 -10.36 -12.50
CA ILE A 457 -19.59 -8.95 -12.77
C ILE A 457 -20.39 -8.03 -11.83
N GLU A 458 -21.70 -8.29 -11.59
CA GLU A 458 -22.48 -7.48 -10.64
C GLU A 458 -21.95 -7.60 -9.20
N PHE A 459 -21.49 -8.78 -8.80
CA PHE A 459 -20.80 -8.93 -7.51
C PHE A 459 -19.54 -8.07 -7.43
N LEU A 460 -18.64 -8.15 -8.40
CA LEU A 460 -17.41 -7.35 -8.41
C LEU A 460 -17.70 -5.84 -8.48
N LYS A 461 -18.69 -5.40 -9.23
CA LYS A 461 -19.16 -4.01 -9.28
C LYS A 461 -19.68 -3.50 -7.94
N SER A 462 -20.17 -4.40 -7.09
CA SER A 462 -20.63 -4.01 -5.76
C SER A 462 -19.49 -3.71 -4.78
N LEU A 463 -18.28 -4.18 -5.05
CA LEU A 463 -17.08 -3.94 -4.23
C LEU A 463 -16.47 -2.59 -4.61
N GLN A 464 -16.51 -1.61 -3.70
CA GLN A 464 -16.20 -0.22 -4.04
C GLN A 464 -15.39 0.48 -2.95
N MET A 465 -14.58 1.43 -3.37
CA MET A 465 -14.13 2.49 -2.50
C MET A 465 -15.35 3.33 -2.10
N LEU A 466 -15.61 3.41 -0.80
CA LEU A 466 -16.72 4.17 -0.24
C LEU A 466 -16.30 5.61 0.02
N GLU A 467 -17.24 6.54 -0.12
CA GLU A 467 -16.98 7.96 0.15
C GLU A 467 -16.52 8.15 1.62
N PRO A 468 -15.46 8.95 1.87
CA PRO A 468 -15.02 9.27 3.22
C PRO A 468 -16.16 9.84 4.08
N GLY A 469 -16.32 9.29 5.28
CA GLY A 469 -17.44 9.62 6.15
C GLY A 469 -18.63 8.64 6.08
N THR A 470 -18.61 7.68 5.14
CA THR A 470 -19.61 6.60 5.08
C THR A 470 -19.61 5.80 6.39
N PRO A 471 -20.78 5.55 7.01
CA PRO A 471 -20.84 5.04 8.38
C PRO A 471 -20.61 3.52 8.52
N SER A 472 -20.62 2.75 7.43
CA SER A 472 -20.53 1.28 7.46
C SER A 472 -19.80 0.75 6.22
N LEU A 473 -19.22 -0.45 6.33
CA LEU A 473 -18.59 -1.18 5.21
C LEU A 473 -19.58 -1.80 4.23
N VAL A 474 -20.85 -1.97 4.63
CA VAL A 474 -21.93 -2.43 3.76
C VAL A 474 -23.02 -1.37 3.75
N VAL A 475 -23.31 -0.83 2.58
CA VAL A 475 -24.24 0.29 2.42
C VAL A 475 -25.18 0.07 1.21
N ASP A 476 -26.30 0.80 1.20
CA ASP A 476 -27.12 0.99 0.01
C ASP A 476 -26.50 2.04 -0.96
N LYS A 477 -27.11 2.25 -2.12
CA LYS A 477 -26.66 3.25 -3.10
C LYS A 477 -26.66 4.70 -2.59
N ARG A 478 -27.26 4.97 -1.44
CA ARG A 478 -27.32 6.30 -0.80
C ARG A 478 -26.30 6.43 0.33
N GLY A 479 -25.42 5.43 0.50
CA GLY A 479 -24.41 5.39 1.56
C GLY A 479 -24.97 5.07 2.95
N LYS A 480 -26.23 4.60 3.07
CA LYS A 480 -26.81 4.20 4.36
C LYS A 480 -26.44 2.76 4.70
N PRO A 481 -26.17 2.46 5.99
CA PRO A 481 -25.90 1.11 6.42
C PRO A 481 -26.95 0.11 5.91
N ALA A 482 -26.48 -1.01 5.37
CA ALA A 482 -27.30 -2.09 4.85
C ALA A 482 -26.91 -3.42 5.48
N ASP A 483 -27.89 -4.31 5.66
CA ASP A 483 -27.67 -5.67 6.14
C ASP A 483 -27.75 -6.63 4.94
N LYS A 484 -26.61 -7.23 4.61
CA LYS A 484 -26.48 -8.18 3.50
C LYS A 484 -27.34 -9.44 3.70
N ALA A 485 -27.47 -9.92 4.94
CA ALA A 485 -28.26 -11.11 5.25
C ALA A 485 -29.77 -10.82 5.09
N ALA A 486 -30.23 -9.66 5.56
CA ALA A 486 -31.59 -9.20 5.36
C ALA A 486 -31.89 -8.95 3.87
N ALA A 487 -30.93 -8.36 3.14
CA ALA A 487 -31.03 -8.15 1.70
C ALA A 487 -31.16 -9.46 0.93
N ALA A 488 -30.39 -10.49 1.27
CA ALA A 488 -30.46 -11.81 0.66
C ALA A 488 -31.83 -12.49 0.89
N LYS A 489 -32.34 -12.44 2.13
CA LYS A 489 -33.70 -12.94 2.42
C LYS A 489 -34.77 -12.28 1.56
N ARG A 490 -34.67 -10.95 1.32
CA ARG A 490 -35.59 -10.20 0.48
C ARG A 490 -35.68 -10.75 -0.95
N VAL A 491 -34.59 -11.26 -1.49
CA VAL A 491 -34.51 -11.82 -2.85
C VAL A 491 -34.61 -13.35 -2.90
N GLY A 492 -34.88 -14.01 -1.78
CA GLY A 492 -35.01 -15.46 -1.69
C GLY A 492 -33.69 -16.22 -1.84
N GLU A 493 -32.58 -15.63 -1.44
CA GLU A 493 -31.23 -16.21 -1.50
C GLU A 493 -30.66 -16.44 -0.10
N ALA A 494 -29.81 -17.48 0.05
CA ALA A 494 -29.06 -17.71 1.26
C ALA A 494 -27.72 -16.95 1.20
N VAL A 495 -27.26 -16.41 2.34
CA VAL A 495 -25.88 -15.87 2.49
C VAL A 495 -25.10 -16.87 3.33
N LYS A 496 -23.87 -17.17 2.93
CA LYS A 496 -22.91 -17.78 3.84
C LYS A 496 -22.50 -16.75 4.87
N GLY A 497 -22.53 -17.09 6.13
CA GLY A 497 -22.09 -16.26 7.24
C GLY A 497 -20.58 -16.04 7.26
#